data_4e2b67bb14ffaa7b392d4a0d06849963
#
_entry.id   4e2b67bb14ffaa7b392d4a0d06849963
#
_cell.length_a   1.000
_cell.length_b   1.000
_cell.length_c   1.000
_cell.angle_alpha   90.00
_cell.angle_beta   90.00
_cell.angle_gamma   90.00
#
_symmetry.space_group_name_H-M   'P 1'
#
loop_
_entity.id
_entity.type
_entity.pdbx_description
1 polymer ?
#
loop_
_entity_poly.entity_id
_entity_poly.type
_entity_poly.pdbx_seq_one_letter_code
_entity_poly.pdbx_strand_id
1 'polypeptide(L)'
;MATSLHEERLKLVLDTLREHDASRILDLGCGEGPLMLALAGDDFFQKVTGLDISQPALEKCRRALAAAKIALDGRVAVVNQSFAEADPNLQNYDAAILLETIEHIPPDRLS
;
A
#
# COMPACT_ATOMS: atom_id res chain seq x y z
N MET A 1 21.03 11.79 -10.44
CA MET A 1 19.83 12.48 -9.94
C MET A 1 19.42 11.89 -8.60
N ALA A 2 19.17 12.73 -7.62
CA ALA A 2 18.79 12.25 -6.30
C ALA A 2 17.36 11.74 -6.31
N THR A 3 17.12 10.56 -5.68
CA THR A 3 15.78 10.05 -5.48
C THR A 3 15.12 10.83 -4.34
N SER A 4 13.80 10.92 -4.35
CA SER A 4 13.08 11.55 -3.25
C SER A 4 13.14 10.66 -2.01
N LEU A 5 12.97 11.26 -0.83
CA LEU A 5 12.91 10.51 0.42
C LEU A 5 11.78 9.47 0.37
N HIS A 6 10.67 9.83 -0.27
CA HIS A 6 9.53 8.93 -0.41
C HIS A 6 9.90 7.68 -1.24
N GLU A 7 10.62 7.88 -2.36
CA GLU A 7 11.07 6.77 -3.19
C GLU A 7 12.03 5.85 -2.44
N GLU A 8 12.92 6.44 -1.64
CA GLU A 8 13.85 5.67 -0.82
C GLU A 8 13.12 4.82 0.22
N ARG A 9 12.07 5.36 0.83
CA ARG A 9 11.26 4.61 1.79
C ARG A 9 10.54 3.45 1.12
N LEU A 10 9.97 3.67 -0.06
CA LEU A 10 9.30 2.60 -0.81
C LEU A 10 10.27 1.49 -1.14
N LYS A 11 11.46 1.84 -1.61
CA LYS A 11 12.48 0.87 -1.94
C LYS A 11 12.89 0.06 -0.72
N LEU A 12 13.09 0.72 0.42
CA LEU A 12 13.47 0.06 1.66
C LEU A 12 12.39 -0.94 2.11
N VAL A 13 11.12 -0.55 2.01
CA VAL A 13 10.01 -1.44 2.35
C VAL A 13 10.03 -2.67 1.46
N LEU A 14 10.13 -2.48 0.15
CA LEU A 14 10.15 -3.59 -0.81
C LEU A 14 11.33 -4.54 -0.57
N ASP A 15 12.52 -3.99 -0.35
CA ASP A 15 13.72 -4.79 -0.09
C ASP A 15 13.57 -5.59 1.20
N THR A 16 13.03 -4.97 2.25
CA THR A 16 12.81 -5.63 3.53
C THR A 16 11.82 -6.79 3.39
N LEU A 17 10.74 -6.58 2.65
CA LEU A 17 9.74 -7.63 2.44
C LEU A 17 10.35 -8.82 1.68
N ARG A 18 11.18 -8.55 0.66
CA ARG A 18 11.85 -9.62 -0.07
C ARG A 18 12.83 -10.39 0.81
N GLU A 19 13.57 -9.69 1.66
CA GLU A 19 14.52 -10.32 2.59
C GLU A 19 13.83 -11.27 3.56
N HIS A 20 12.59 -10.96 3.94
CA HIS A 20 11.81 -11.79 4.85
C HIS A 20 10.87 -12.75 4.12
N ASP A 21 10.98 -12.82 2.80
CA ASP A 21 10.15 -13.69 1.97
C ASP A 21 8.65 -13.43 2.14
N ALA A 22 8.30 -12.18 2.40
CA ALA A 22 6.92 -11.77 2.60
C ALA A 22 6.30 -11.39 1.26
N SER A 23 5.46 -12.26 0.71
CA SER A 23 4.88 -12.09 -0.63
C SER A 23 3.39 -11.75 -0.61
N ARG A 24 2.74 -11.82 0.55
CA ARG A 24 1.31 -11.53 0.70
C ARG A 24 1.17 -10.35 1.66
N ILE A 25 0.81 -9.20 1.12
CA ILE A 25 0.98 -7.91 1.80
C ILE A 25 -0.35 -7.18 1.96
N LEU A 26 -0.55 -6.63 3.16
CA LEU A 26 -1.61 -5.66 3.44
C LEU A 26 -0.99 -4.28 3.51
N ASP A 27 -1.54 -3.33 2.76
CA ASP A 27 -1.16 -1.93 2.83
C ASP A 27 -2.24 -1.20 3.65
N LEU A 28 -1.92 -0.92 4.90
CA LEU A 28 -2.84 -0.29 5.83
C LEU A 28 -2.85 1.22 5.60
N GLY A 29 -4.01 1.77 5.24
CA GLY A 29 -4.10 3.17 4.89
C GLY A 29 -3.40 3.45 3.57
N CYS A 30 -3.77 2.72 2.51
CA CYS A 30 -3.08 2.77 1.22
C CYS A 30 -3.19 4.12 0.51
N GLY A 31 -4.16 4.94 0.88
CA GLY A 31 -4.31 6.28 0.32
C GLY A 31 -4.42 6.28 -1.19
N GLU A 32 -3.64 7.16 -1.84
CA GLU A 32 -3.67 7.31 -3.30
C GLU A 32 -2.84 6.26 -4.03
N GLY A 33 -2.15 5.38 -3.31
CA GLY A 33 -1.61 4.15 -3.85
C GLY A 33 -0.14 4.07 -4.21
N PRO A 34 0.77 4.92 -3.70
CA PRO A 34 2.19 4.80 -4.09
C PRO A 34 2.79 3.44 -3.75
N LEU A 35 2.54 2.94 -2.53
CA LEU A 35 3.04 1.63 -2.14
C LEU A 35 2.30 0.51 -2.89
N MET A 36 0.98 0.67 -3.10
CA MET A 36 0.20 -0.30 -3.87
C MET A 36 0.74 -0.47 -5.28
N LEU A 37 1.09 0.64 -5.94
CA LEU A 37 1.68 0.59 -7.28
C LEU A 37 3.02 -0.15 -7.28
N ALA A 38 3.86 0.14 -6.31
CA ALA A 38 5.18 -0.48 -6.20
C ALA A 38 5.06 -1.99 -5.96
N LEU A 39 4.18 -2.39 -5.05
CA LEU A 39 3.96 -3.81 -4.74
C LEU A 39 3.30 -4.54 -5.89
N ALA A 40 2.23 -3.96 -6.45
CA ALA A 40 1.46 -4.61 -7.51
C ALA A 40 2.25 -4.74 -8.81
N GLY A 41 3.19 -3.84 -9.05
CA GLY A 41 4.05 -3.89 -10.23
C GLY A 41 5.21 -4.87 -10.12
N ASP A 42 5.34 -5.58 -9.02
CA ASP A 42 6.44 -6.49 -8.76
C ASP A 42 5.92 -7.92 -8.64
N ASP A 43 6.38 -8.81 -9.52
CA ASP A 43 5.91 -10.19 -9.59
C ASP A 43 6.24 -11.03 -8.35
N PHE A 44 7.16 -10.56 -7.52
CA PHE A 44 7.47 -11.23 -6.26
C PHE A 44 6.26 -11.31 -5.34
N PHE A 45 5.42 -10.27 -5.34
CA PHE A 45 4.29 -10.19 -4.44
C PHE A 45 3.07 -10.92 -5.01
N GLN A 46 2.68 -12.00 -4.35
CA GLN A 46 1.61 -12.88 -4.81
C GLN A 46 0.22 -12.35 -4.50
N LYS A 47 0.11 -11.54 -3.44
CA LYS A 47 -1.15 -10.93 -3.06
C LYS A 47 -0.91 -9.59 -2.41
N VAL A 48 -1.61 -8.57 -2.89
CA VAL A 48 -1.47 -7.19 -2.40
C VAL A 48 -2.87 -6.61 -2.20
N THR A 49 -3.19 -6.27 -0.96
CA THR A 49 -4.49 -5.68 -0.63
C THR A 49 -4.29 -4.36 0.10
N GLY A 50 -4.87 -3.30 -0.43
CA GLY A 50 -4.84 -1.98 0.20
C GLY A 50 -6.14 -1.70 0.94
N LEU A 51 -6.04 -1.19 2.15
CA LEU A 51 -7.19 -0.77 2.96
C LEU A 51 -7.14 0.73 3.18
N ASP A 52 -8.27 1.39 3.05
CA ASP A 52 -8.40 2.80 3.42
C ASP A 52 -9.86 3.13 3.69
N ILE A 53 -10.09 4.06 4.61
CA ILE A 53 -11.44 4.54 4.92
C ILE A 53 -11.87 5.66 3.99
N SER A 54 -10.94 6.23 3.22
CA SER A 54 -11.21 7.35 2.32
C SER A 54 -11.59 6.86 0.93
N GLN A 55 -12.86 6.95 0.58
CA GLN A 55 -13.32 6.61 -0.77
C GLN A 55 -12.65 7.43 -1.86
N PRO A 56 -12.49 8.78 -1.70
CA PRO A 56 -11.79 9.54 -2.73
C PRO A 56 -10.34 9.09 -2.94
N ALA A 57 -9.64 8.73 -1.87
CA ALA A 57 -8.27 8.22 -1.99
C ALA A 57 -8.24 6.89 -2.72
N LEU A 58 -9.17 5.98 -2.41
CA LEU A 58 -9.25 4.68 -3.08
C LEU A 58 -9.56 4.83 -4.56
N GLU A 59 -10.40 5.79 -4.92
CA GLU A 59 -10.69 6.06 -6.34
C GLU A 59 -9.42 6.46 -7.08
N LYS A 60 -8.59 7.32 -6.48
CA LYS A 60 -7.31 7.70 -7.06
C LYS A 60 -6.38 6.51 -7.17
N CYS A 61 -6.36 5.67 -6.15
CA CYS A 61 -5.56 4.45 -6.15
C CYS A 61 -5.99 3.51 -7.29
N ARG A 62 -7.29 3.30 -7.46
CA ARG A 62 -7.81 2.47 -8.55
C ARG A 62 -7.43 3.02 -9.92
N ARG A 63 -7.53 4.35 -10.09
CA ARG A 63 -7.15 5.01 -11.35
C ARG A 63 -5.65 4.86 -11.62
N ALA A 64 -4.84 4.99 -10.60
CA ALA A 64 -3.39 4.85 -10.74
C ALA A 64 -3.03 3.42 -11.15
N LEU A 65 -3.66 2.43 -10.54
CA LEU A 65 -3.45 1.02 -10.89
C LEU A 65 -3.90 0.74 -12.32
N ALA A 66 -5.05 1.28 -12.71
CA ALA A 66 -5.55 1.13 -14.09
C ALA A 66 -4.62 1.78 -15.10
N ALA A 67 -4.11 2.97 -14.79
CA ALA A 67 -3.15 3.67 -15.66
C ALA A 67 -1.86 2.88 -15.84
N ALA A 68 -1.46 2.13 -14.82
CA ALA A 68 -0.29 1.25 -14.88
C ALA A 68 -0.62 -0.12 -15.48
N LYS A 69 -1.86 -0.31 -15.94
CA LYS A 69 -2.35 -1.57 -16.53
C LYS A 69 -2.32 -2.75 -15.55
N ILE A 70 -2.56 -2.46 -14.29
CA ILE A 70 -2.66 -3.47 -13.24
C ILE A 70 -4.12 -3.75 -12.97
N ALA A 71 -4.55 -4.99 -13.20
CA ALA A 71 -5.94 -5.38 -13.00
C ALA A 71 -6.24 -5.61 -11.52
N LEU A 72 -7.41 -5.16 -11.08
CA LEU A 72 -7.92 -5.46 -9.74
C LEU A 72 -8.60 -6.83 -9.80
N ASP A 73 -7.81 -7.86 -9.59
CA ASP A 73 -8.25 -9.25 -9.63
C ASP A 73 -7.98 -9.90 -8.27
N GLY A 74 -7.89 -11.22 -8.23
CA GLY A 74 -7.62 -11.92 -6.97
C GLY A 74 -6.25 -11.64 -6.36
N ARG A 75 -5.31 -11.10 -7.14
CA ARG A 75 -3.97 -10.78 -6.68
C ARG A 75 -3.90 -9.39 -6.07
N VAL A 76 -4.52 -8.41 -6.71
CA VAL A 76 -4.47 -7.01 -6.30
C VAL A 76 -5.88 -6.52 -6.00
N ALA A 77 -6.09 -5.97 -4.80
CA ALA A 77 -7.40 -5.47 -4.39
C ALA A 77 -7.26 -4.22 -3.53
N VAL A 78 -8.25 -3.35 -3.59
CA VAL A 78 -8.38 -2.21 -2.68
C VAL A 78 -9.76 -2.29 -2.02
N VAL A 79 -9.78 -2.08 -0.70
CA VAL A 79 -10.98 -2.26 0.11
C VAL A 79 -11.22 -1.03 0.96
N ASN A 80 -12.46 -0.54 0.96
CA ASN A 80 -12.87 0.57 1.81
C ASN A 80 -13.19 0.03 3.21
N GLN A 81 -12.16 -0.01 4.04
CA GLN A 81 -12.27 -0.57 5.38
C GLN A 81 -11.20 0.01 6.28
N SER A 82 -11.53 0.19 7.55
CA SER A 82 -10.56 0.58 8.56
C SER A 82 -9.71 -0.64 8.94
N PHE A 83 -8.39 -0.45 9.05
CA PHE A 83 -7.53 -1.52 9.53
C PHE A 83 -7.79 -1.85 11.01
N ALA A 84 -8.45 -0.93 11.76
CA ALA A 84 -8.84 -1.19 13.15
C ALA A 84 -9.95 -2.23 13.25
N GLU A 85 -10.68 -2.46 12.14
CA GLU A 85 -11.77 -3.43 12.07
C GLU A 85 -11.33 -4.65 11.25
N ALA A 86 -10.15 -5.17 11.54
CA ALA A 86 -9.54 -6.23 10.74
C ALA A 86 -10.47 -7.43 10.56
N ASP A 87 -10.77 -7.73 9.30
CA ASP A 87 -11.54 -8.89 8.91
C ASP A 87 -10.70 -10.15 9.12
N PRO A 88 -11.26 -11.25 9.67
CA PRO A 88 -10.52 -12.51 9.80
C PRO A 88 -9.90 -13.00 8.48
N ASN A 89 -10.50 -12.67 7.35
CA ASN A 89 -9.95 -13.04 6.04
C ASN A 89 -8.61 -12.37 5.75
N LEU A 90 -8.25 -11.34 6.49
CA LEU A 90 -6.98 -10.63 6.33
C LEU A 90 -5.84 -11.32 7.06
N GLN A 91 -6.10 -12.41 7.78
CA GLN A 91 -5.07 -13.15 8.51
C GLN A 91 -4.14 -13.96 7.60
N ASN A 92 -4.48 -14.11 6.33
CA ASN A 92 -3.68 -14.89 5.37
C ASN A 92 -2.60 -14.06 4.69
N TYR A 93 -2.07 -13.04 5.39
CA TYR A 93 -1.02 -12.18 4.85
C TYR A 93 0.26 -12.36 5.65
N ASP A 94 1.39 -12.22 4.95
CA ASP A 94 2.71 -12.37 5.56
C ASP A 94 3.13 -11.12 6.31
N ALA A 95 2.68 -9.95 5.86
CA ALA A 95 3.04 -8.67 6.49
C ALA A 95 1.96 -7.64 6.26
N ALA A 96 1.88 -6.70 7.18
CA ALA A 96 1.02 -5.51 7.06
C ALA A 96 1.92 -4.28 7.20
N ILE A 97 1.74 -3.33 6.30
CA ILE A 97 2.57 -2.12 6.25
C ILE A 97 1.70 -0.90 6.52
N LEU A 98 2.14 -0.09 7.46
CA LEU A 98 1.55 1.23 7.69
C LEU A 98 2.62 2.26 7.35
N LEU A 99 2.53 2.81 6.14
CA LEU A 99 3.47 3.81 5.66
C LEU A 99 2.83 5.19 5.80
N GLU A 100 3.14 5.87 6.89
CA GLU A 100 2.62 7.22 7.13
C GLU A 100 3.41 8.24 6.33
N THR A 101 2.68 9.17 5.73
CA THR A 101 3.26 10.31 5.05
C THR A 101 3.06 11.54 5.93
N ILE A 102 4.10 11.87 6.69
CA ILE A 102 4.07 12.97 7.66
C ILE A 102 3.74 14.30 6.98
N GLU A 103 4.12 14.45 5.73
CA GLU A 103 3.85 15.65 4.95
C GLU A 103 2.36 15.97 4.78
N HIS A 104 1.49 15.01 5.04
CA HIS A 104 0.05 15.20 4.98
C HIS A 104 -0.55 15.65 6.30
N ILE A 105 0.27 15.75 7.35
CA ILE A 105 -0.17 16.18 8.68
C ILE A 105 0.09 17.69 8.82
N PRO A 106 -0.96 18.50 9.06
CA PRO A 106 -0.76 19.94 9.26
C PRO A 106 0.22 20.22 10.40
N PRO A 107 1.11 21.22 10.27
CA PRO A 107 2.12 21.51 11.30
C PRO A 107 1.56 21.72 12.70
N ASP A 108 0.38 22.28 12.83
CA ASP A 108 -0.26 22.54 14.13
C ASP A 108 -0.67 21.25 14.86
N ARG A 109 -0.66 20.12 14.17
CA ARG A 109 -1.00 18.82 14.76
C ARG A 109 0.23 17.98 15.09
N LEU A 110 1.40 18.48 14.81
CA LEU A 110 2.65 17.75 15.06
C LEU A 110 3.23 18.02 16.45
N SER A 111 2.67 18.95 17.19
CA SER A 111 3.16 19.31 18.52
C SER A 111 2.74 18.33 19.60
#